data_8e6f46502a9d3cffa01a2a5e92b87f86
#
_entry.id   8e6f46502a9d3cffa01a2a5e92b87f86
#
_cell.length_a   1.000
_cell.length_b   1.000
_cell.length_c   1.000
_cell.angle_alpha   90.00
_cell.angle_beta   90.00
_cell.angle_gamma   90.00
#
_symmetry.space_group_name_H-M   'P 1'
#
loop_
_entity.id
_entity.type
_entity.pdbx_description
1 polymer ?
#
loop_
_entity_poly.entity_id
_entity_poly.type
_entity_poly.pdbx_seq_one_letter_code
_entity_poly.pdbx_strand_id
1 'polypeptide(L)'
;MRLLNKIPLIQKYKQKLNEKFQAIGKEMTALASENIALRIRLKILEGKKITVVFVCWRPSIWGSLKTVYEALKADSFFDVKIVTIPNKKQLPELDLSHEMYESEGAEDFWHGNDVLAGYNYETGEWLNIRSLKADYICFQQPYDICRTDTQKSWLVSKYAKIFYVAYYAFFSCNETNFVNDECTPLGFMQNVSLFFTQNDADQAYMQKRMEEAGNTNIKVVMTGFPRYDALPKTYDDAQTAWNFKYDHSRFRLIWTPRWDTSERNCHFFDYKDKLIDYCKDNDDIDFVFRPHPQAFLNWAASGEFPESEAERFKTIYAQSANMTIDTSGEFLPTFYTADCMISDTSSVVPEFFLTGNPIIYCHKKGSINSFAKDKGYTSGFYWAENWSDVVKLLDMLRSGKDPLRTVRQELIKKYFYIPEQGAGNAIKEYIKQDAFGNL
;
A
#
# COMPACT_ATOMS: atom_id res chain seq x y z
N MET A 1 17.92 42.67 5.42
CA MET A 1 16.67 41.97 4.98
C MET A 1 15.60 41.75 6.05
N ARG A 2 15.88 41.49 7.34
CA ARG A 2 14.85 41.27 8.39
C ARG A 2 14.01 42.48 8.80
N LEU A 3 14.48 43.74 8.58
CA LEU A 3 13.76 44.97 8.97
C LEU A 3 12.67 45.40 7.96
N LEU A 4 12.86 45.10 6.67
CA LEU A 4 11.89 45.44 5.61
C LEU A 4 10.59 44.63 5.68
N ASN A 5 10.63 43.42 6.33
CA ASN A 5 9.45 42.58 6.50
C ASN A 5 8.45 43.06 7.56
N LYS A 6 8.75 44.13 8.29
CA LYS A 6 7.88 44.73 9.33
C LYS A 6 7.06 45.91 8.88
N ILE A 7 7.22 46.35 7.62
CA ILE A 7 6.44 47.48 7.09
C ILE A 7 5.11 46.95 6.55
N PRO A 8 3.95 47.36 7.10
CA PRO A 8 2.63 46.83 6.71
C PRO A 8 2.34 46.91 5.21
N LEU A 9 2.83 47.96 4.57
CA LEU A 9 2.67 48.16 3.13
C LEU A 9 3.40 47.10 2.30
N ILE A 10 4.61 46.69 2.73
CA ILE A 10 5.41 45.65 2.06
C ILE A 10 4.77 44.30 2.25
N GLN A 11 4.23 44.01 3.43
CA GLN A 11 3.48 42.77 3.70
C GLN A 11 2.22 42.69 2.81
N LYS A 12 1.45 43.75 2.72
CA LYS A 12 0.26 43.85 1.87
C LYS A 12 0.60 43.66 0.38
N TYR A 13 1.73 44.21 -0.06
CA TYR A 13 2.19 44.07 -1.44
C TYR A 13 2.67 42.63 -1.72
N LYS A 14 3.42 42.00 -0.81
CA LYS A 14 3.84 40.59 -0.89
C LYS A 14 2.63 39.65 -0.90
N GLN A 15 1.64 39.91 -0.07
CA GLN A 15 0.41 39.15 -0.06
C GLN A 15 -0.33 39.23 -1.40
N LYS A 16 -0.54 40.46 -1.93
CA LYS A 16 -1.14 40.67 -3.26
C LYS A 16 -0.36 39.97 -4.39
N LEU A 17 0.98 40.03 -4.30
CA LEU A 17 1.84 39.37 -5.29
C LEU A 17 1.70 37.85 -5.22
N ASN A 18 1.69 37.26 -4.01
CA ASN A 18 1.48 35.85 -3.81
C ASN A 18 0.08 35.38 -4.31
N GLU A 19 -0.96 36.17 -4.01
CA GLU A 19 -2.32 35.92 -4.50
C GLU A 19 -2.38 35.88 -6.05
N LYS A 20 -1.69 36.85 -6.71
CA LYS A 20 -1.58 36.84 -8.17
C LYS A 20 -0.79 35.67 -8.71
N PHE A 21 0.33 35.28 -8.08
CA PHE A 21 1.09 34.10 -8.50
C PHE A 21 0.27 32.81 -8.33
N GLN A 22 -0.48 32.69 -7.25
CA GLN A 22 -1.38 31.55 -7.04
C GLN A 22 -2.50 31.50 -8.09
N ALA A 23 -3.09 32.65 -8.43
CA ALA A 23 -4.13 32.72 -9.46
C ALA A 23 -3.58 32.31 -10.84
N ILE A 24 -2.40 32.82 -11.23
CA ILE A 24 -1.73 32.44 -12.47
C ILE A 24 -1.39 30.95 -12.47
N GLY A 25 -0.89 30.41 -11.36
CA GLY A 25 -0.59 28.99 -11.21
C GLY A 25 -1.81 28.10 -11.42
N LYS A 26 -2.96 28.49 -10.85
CA LYS A 26 -4.25 27.78 -11.05
C LYS A 26 -4.70 27.83 -12.51
N GLU A 27 -4.62 28.98 -13.16
CA GLU A 27 -4.98 29.15 -14.55
C GLU A 27 -4.08 28.32 -15.49
N MET A 28 -2.77 28.32 -15.24
CA MET A 28 -1.82 27.47 -15.98
C MET A 28 -2.11 25.98 -15.82
N THR A 29 -2.51 25.55 -14.61
CA THR A 29 -2.88 24.15 -14.35
C THR A 29 -4.17 23.77 -15.10
N ALA A 30 -5.16 24.65 -15.09
CA ALA A 30 -6.41 24.44 -15.83
C ALA A 30 -6.17 24.33 -17.34
N LEU A 31 -5.39 25.23 -17.92
CA LEU A 31 -5.00 25.20 -19.34
C LEU A 31 -4.21 23.94 -19.70
N ALA A 32 -3.31 23.48 -18.84
CA ALA A 32 -2.58 22.23 -19.05
C ALA A 32 -3.52 21.03 -19.06
N SER A 33 -4.47 20.96 -18.12
CA SER A 33 -5.47 19.91 -18.05
C SER A 33 -6.37 19.88 -19.28
N GLU A 34 -6.83 21.04 -19.76
CA GLU A 34 -7.64 21.18 -20.98
C GLU A 34 -6.86 20.72 -22.22
N ASN A 35 -5.62 21.15 -22.37
CA ASN A 35 -4.73 20.72 -23.45
C ASN A 35 -4.53 19.21 -23.48
N ILE A 36 -4.34 18.56 -22.34
CA ILE A 36 -4.21 17.12 -22.22
C ILE A 36 -5.52 16.45 -22.68
N ALA A 37 -6.66 16.94 -22.22
CA ALA A 37 -7.98 16.40 -22.59
C ALA A 37 -8.23 16.52 -24.11
N LEU A 38 -7.92 17.66 -24.69
CA LEU A 38 -8.06 17.89 -26.15
C LEU A 38 -7.15 16.96 -26.96
N ARG A 39 -5.90 16.75 -26.51
CA ARG A 39 -4.95 15.83 -27.17
C ARG A 39 -5.47 14.40 -27.11
N ILE A 40 -6.00 13.96 -25.98
CA ILE A 40 -6.59 12.62 -25.83
C ILE A 40 -7.76 12.44 -26.79
N ARG A 41 -8.68 13.40 -26.84
CA ARG A 41 -9.84 13.35 -27.75
C ARG A 41 -9.40 13.33 -29.21
N LEU A 42 -8.40 14.12 -29.58
CA LEU A 42 -7.85 14.12 -30.95
C LEU A 42 -7.28 12.74 -31.32
N LYS A 43 -6.52 12.11 -30.44
CA LYS A 43 -6.03 10.73 -30.67
C LYS A 43 -7.18 9.75 -30.92
N ILE A 44 -8.26 9.85 -30.15
CA ILE A 44 -9.44 8.98 -30.31
C ILE A 44 -10.09 9.20 -31.68
N LEU A 45 -10.27 10.47 -32.07
CA LEU A 45 -10.84 10.83 -33.39
C LEU A 45 -9.96 10.33 -34.54
N GLU A 46 -8.63 10.29 -34.35
CA GLU A 46 -7.67 9.77 -35.32
C GLU A 46 -7.55 8.24 -35.29
N GLY A 47 -8.30 7.54 -34.45
CA GLY A 47 -8.20 6.07 -34.29
C GLY A 47 -6.89 5.62 -33.65
N LYS A 48 -6.16 6.51 -32.95
CA LYS A 48 -4.90 6.19 -32.27
C LYS A 48 -5.15 5.66 -30.88
N LYS A 49 -4.31 4.76 -30.42
CA LYS A 49 -4.36 4.21 -29.07
C LYS A 49 -4.04 5.27 -28.02
N ILE A 50 -4.66 5.13 -26.86
CA ILE A 50 -4.36 5.92 -25.65
C ILE A 50 -3.17 5.28 -24.94
N THR A 51 -2.12 6.05 -24.74
CA THR A 51 -0.87 5.57 -24.14
C THR A 51 -0.94 5.69 -22.62
N VAL A 52 -0.79 4.57 -21.92
CA VAL A 52 -0.75 4.47 -20.47
C VAL A 52 0.61 3.98 -20.01
N VAL A 53 1.26 4.70 -19.10
CA VAL A 53 2.59 4.36 -18.59
C VAL A 53 2.51 4.12 -17.08
N PHE A 54 2.97 2.94 -16.65
CA PHE A 54 3.18 2.61 -15.24
C PHE A 54 4.64 2.84 -14.90
N VAL A 55 4.91 3.64 -13.87
CA VAL A 55 6.27 3.88 -13.34
C VAL A 55 6.42 3.06 -12.07
N CYS A 56 7.20 1.99 -12.15
CA CYS A 56 7.30 0.94 -11.16
C CYS A 56 8.73 0.78 -10.62
N TRP A 57 8.86 0.51 -9.33
CA TRP A 57 10.16 0.38 -8.66
C TRP A 57 10.28 -0.90 -7.83
N ARG A 58 9.19 -1.37 -7.20
CA ARG A 58 9.23 -2.47 -6.24
C ARG A 58 8.24 -3.58 -6.59
N PRO A 59 8.72 -4.80 -6.88
CA PRO A 59 7.84 -5.94 -7.19
C PRO A 59 6.84 -6.30 -6.09
N SER A 60 7.24 -6.20 -4.82
CA SER A 60 6.42 -6.62 -3.67
C SER A 60 5.09 -5.87 -3.52
N ILE A 61 4.97 -4.67 -4.11
CA ILE A 61 3.71 -3.89 -4.09
C ILE A 61 2.95 -3.93 -5.42
N TRP A 62 3.42 -4.73 -6.41
CA TRP A 62 2.78 -4.84 -7.72
C TRP A 62 1.34 -5.33 -7.68
N GLY A 63 0.98 -6.13 -6.67
CA GLY A 63 -0.38 -6.65 -6.51
C GLY A 63 -1.48 -5.58 -6.52
N SER A 64 -1.17 -4.34 -6.12
CA SER A 64 -2.12 -3.22 -6.18
C SER A 64 -2.40 -2.68 -7.58
N LEU A 65 -1.56 -3.01 -8.58
CA LEU A 65 -1.66 -2.52 -9.96
C LEU A 65 -1.78 -3.63 -11.00
N LYS A 66 -1.52 -4.89 -10.64
CA LYS A 66 -1.42 -6.01 -11.57
C LYS A 66 -2.67 -6.13 -12.44
N THR A 67 -3.85 -6.22 -11.82
CA THR A 67 -5.10 -6.44 -12.56
C THR A 67 -5.53 -5.20 -13.35
N VAL A 68 -5.12 -4.00 -12.93
CA VAL A 68 -5.31 -2.76 -13.71
C VAL A 68 -4.47 -2.81 -14.99
N TYR A 69 -3.19 -3.17 -14.86
CA TYR A 69 -2.29 -3.32 -16.01
C TYR A 69 -2.80 -4.38 -16.98
N GLU A 70 -3.19 -5.56 -16.48
CA GLU A 70 -3.70 -6.66 -17.28
C GLU A 70 -4.99 -6.26 -18.03
N ALA A 71 -5.93 -5.59 -17.35
CA ALA A 71 -7.17 -5.11 -17.94
C ALA A 71 -6.93 -4.06 -19.06
N LEU A 72 -6.04 -3.10 -18.82
CA LEU A 72 -5.68 -2.09 -19.80
C LEU A 72 -4.95 -2.71 -21.01
N LYS A 73 -4.02 -3.64 -20.76
CA LYS A 73 -3.24 -4.30 -21.82
C LYS A 73 -4.10 -5.21 -22.71
N ALA A 74 -5.14 -5.80 -22.13
CA ALA A 74 -6.10 -6.65 -22.88
C ALA A 74 -7.04 -5.84 -23.79
N ASP A 75 -7.22 -4.54 -23.56
CA ASP A 75 -8.08 -3.68 -24.37
C ASP A 75 -7.28 -2.99 -25.48
N SER A 76 -7.63 -3.27 -26.74
CA SER A 76 -6.97 -2.71 -27.91
C SER A 76 -7.01 -1.19 -28.01
N PHE A 77 -7.85 -0.53 -27.22
CA PHE A 77 -7.93 0.93 -27.11
C PHE A 77 -6.68 1.55 -26.48
N PHE A 78 -5.92 0.77 -25.69
CA PHE A 78 -4.75 1.25 -24.98
C PHE A 78 -3.43 0.74 -25.57
N ASP A 79 -2.38 1.56 -25.45
CA ASP A 79 -0.96 1.19 -25.59
C ASP A 79 -0.32 1.31 -24.21
N VAL A 80 -0.02 0.16 -23.57
CA VAL A 80 0.39 0.11 -22.17
C VAL A 80 1.87 -0.21 -22.04
N LYS A 81 2.60 0.59 -21.26
CA LYS A 81 4.03 0.42 -21.00
C LYS A 81 4.32 0.43 -19.52
N ILE A 82 5.37 -0.29 -19.12
CA ILE A 82 5.98 -0.21 -17.80
C ILE A 82 7.35 0.47 -17.96
N VAL A 83 7.63 1.43 -17.07
CA VAL A 83 8.96 2.01 -16.91
C VAL A 83 9.47 1.59 -15.54
N THR A 84 10.54 0.81 -15.50
CA THR A 84 11.17 0.39 -14.25
C THR A 84 12.12 1.49 -13.76
N ILE A 85 12.03 1.87 -12.50
CA ILE A 85 12.91 2.86 -11.88
C ILE A 85 13.58 2.29 -10.62
N PRO A 86 14.79 2.76 -10.28
CA PRO A 86 15.43 2.38 -9.03
C PRO A 86 14.78 3.05 -7.83
N ASN A 87 15.11 2.54 -6.64
CA ASN A 87 14.88 3.24 -5.39
C ASN A 87 16.06 4.16 -5.08
N LYS A 88 15.78 5.32 -4.49
CA LYS A 88 16.82 6.19 -3.97
C LYS A 88 17.34 5.61 -2.66
N LYS A 89 18.63 5.32 -2.61
CA LYS A 89 19.25 4.80 -1.40
C LYS A 89 19.29 5.88 -0.33
N GLN A 90 18.72 5.60 0.83
CA GLN A 90 18.85 6.45 2.00
C GLN A 90 20.22 6.12 2.64
N LEU A 91 21.17 7.02 2.48
CA LEU A 91 22.45 6.93 3.18
C LEU A 91 22.30 7.50 4.58
N PRO A 92 22.82 6.80 5.64
CA PRO A 92 22.75 7.29 7.03
C PRO A 92 23.56 8.57 7.26
N GLU A 93 24.56 8.85 6.42
CA GLU A 93 25.38 10.05 6.47
C GLU A 93 25.08 10.92 5.26
N LEU A 94 24.68 12.15 5.55
CA LEU A 94 24.32 13.18 4.59
C LEU A 94 25.49 13.62 3.70
N ASP A 95 25.90 12.81 2.76
CA ASP A 95 26.57 13.34 1.57
C ASP A 95 25.51 13.65 0.51
N LEU A 96 24.97 14.87 0.56
CA LEU A 96 23.98 15.36 -0.39
C LEU A 96 24.56 15.56 -1.82
N SER A 97 25.85 15.33 -2.01
CA SER A 97 26.52 15.55 -3.31
C SER A 97 26.39 14.35 -4.26
N HIS A 98 26.05 13.15 -3.77
CA HIS A 98 25.92 11.95 -4.59
C HIS A 98 24.63 11.19 -4.28
N GLU A 99 23.64 11.29 -5.17
CA GLU A 99 22.46 10.46 -5.12
C GLU A 99 22.81 9.04 -5.57
N MET A 100 22.68 8.06 -4.68
CA MET A 100 22.85 6.65 -5.03
C MET A 100 21.47 6.02 -5.26
N TYR A 101 21.39 5.20 -6.29
CA TYR A 101 20.19 4.47 -6.68
C TYR A 101 20.49 2.98 -6.69
N GLU A 102 19.55 2.18 -6.23
CA GLU A 102 19.64 0.71 -6.23
C GLU A 102 18.38 0.08 -6.78
N SER A 103 18.53 -1.04 -7.49
CA SER A 103 17.41 -1.84 -7.94
C SER A 103 16.77 -2.56 -6.74
N GLU A 104 15.45 -2.54 -6.71
CA GLU A 104 14.65 -3.33 -5.76
C GLU A 104 14.13 -4.61 -6.44
N GLY A 105 14.83 -5.09 -7.48
CA GLY A 105 14.45 -6.25 -8.28
C GLY A 105 13.46 -5.94 -9.41
N ALA A 106 13.32 -4.66 -9.79
CA ALA A 106 12.38 -4.25 -10.83
C ALA A 106 12.76 -4.84 -12.20
N GLU A 107 14.03 -4.84 -12.56
CA GLU A 107 14.55 -5.28 -13.86
C GLU A 107 14.39 -6.79 -14.04
N ASP A 108 14.51 -7.57 -12.96
CA ASP A 108 14.35 -9.02 -12.97
C ASP A 108 12.88 -9.43 -13.00
N PHE A 109 12.01 -8.62 -12.40
CA PHE A 109 10.59 -8.92 -12.25
C PHE A 109 9.78 -8.50 -13.48
N TRP A 110 9.97 -7.26 -13.96
CA TRP A 110 9.30 -6.77 -15.16
C TRP A 110 10.23 -6.90 -16.35
N HIS A 111 9.82 -7.68 -17.33
CA HIS A 111 10.54 -7.89 -18.57
C HIS A 111 9.55 -8.05 -19.73
N GLY A 112 10.04 -7.88 -20.95
CA GLY A 112 9.25 -7.97 -22.17
C GLY A 112 9.29 -6.70 -23.01
N ASN A 113 8.65 -6.73 -24.19
CA ASN A 113 8.73 -5.64 -25.18
C ASN A 113 8.04 -4.33 -24.71
N ASP A 114 7.15 -4.41 -23.72
CA ASP A 114 6.41 -3.26 -23.20
C ASP A 114 7.08 -2.67 -21.95
N VAL A 115 8.25 -3.20 -21.56
CA VAL A 115 9.00 -2.77 -20.37
C VAL A 115 10.23 -1.99 -20.81
N LEU A 116 10.39 -0.80 -20.25
CA LEU A 116 11.47 0.12 -20.53
C LEU A 116 12.28 0.37 -19.27
N ALA A 117 13.62 0.29 -19.37
CA ALA A 117 14.49 0.72 -18.29
C ALA A 117 14.39 2.23 -18.12
N GLY A 118 13.93 2.69 -16.96
CA GLY A 118 13.80 4.11 -16.62
C GLY A 118 15.09 4.73 -16.10
N TYR A 119 16.07 3.88 -15.80
CA TYR A 119 17.40 4.30 -15.33
C TYR A 119 18.46 3.35 -15.87
N ASN A 120 19.57 3.90 -16.34
CA ASN A 120 20.74 3.15 -16.74
C ASN A 120 21.76 3.18 -15.60
N TYR A 121 22.00 2.03 -14.96
CA TYR A 121 22.92 1.91 -13.83
C TYR A 121 24.40 2.09 -14.23
N GLU A 122 24.74 1.92 -15.51
CA GLU A 122 26.13 2.10 -16.00
C GLU A 122 26.44 3.58 -16.25
N THR A 123 25.48 4.30 -16.86
CA THR A 123 25.69 5.72 -17.25
C THR A 123 25.11 6.72 -16.27
N GLY A 124 24.22 6.26 -15.35
CA GLY A 124 23.50 7.15 -14.43
C GLY A 124 22.38 7.96 -15.11
N GLU A 125 22.03 7.63 -16.35
CA GLU A 125 21.05 8.38 -17.12
C GLU A 125 19.61 7.91 -16.88
N TRP A 126 18.71 8.87 -16.74
CA TRP A 126 17.27 8.63 -16.59
C TRP A 126 16.55 8.72 -17.94
N LEU A 127 15.65 7.78 -18.18
CA LEU A 127 14.71 7.87 -19.30
C LEU A 127 13.84 9.12 -19.15
N ASN A 128 13.80 9.95 -20.18
CA ASN A 128 12.86 11.03 -20.26
C ASN A 128 11.45 10.50 -20.57
N ILE A 129 10.63 10.25 -19.54
CA ILE A 129 9.28 9.68 -19.71
C ILE A 129 8.34 10.58 -20.53
N ARG A 130 8.64 11.87 -20.69
CA ARG A 130 7.88 12.77 -21.57
C ARG A 130 7.98 12.38 -23.04
N SER A 131 9.11 11.76 -23.46
CA SER A 131 9.31 11.26 -24.82
C SER A 131 8.33 10.14 -25.20
N LEU A 132 7.76 9.44 -24.21
CA LEU A 132 6.77 8.39 -24.41
C LEU A 132 5.40 8.92 -24.82
N LYS A 133 5.18 10.24 -24.74
CA LYS A 133 3.92 10.92 -25.09
C LYS A 133 2.70 10.27 -24.44
N ALA A 134 2.87 9.85 -23.17
CA ALA A 134 1.81 9.24 -22.37
C ALA A 134 0.60 10.18 -22.24
N ASP A 135 -0.59 9.60 -22.28
CA ASP A 135 -1.85 10.28 -22.00
C ASP A 135 -2.21 10.15 -20.52
N TYR A 136 -1.92 8.96 -19.96
CA TYR A 136 -2.06 8.66 -18.54
C TYR A 136 -0.77 8.10 -17.98
N ILE A 137 -0.41 8.49 -16.77
CA ILE A 137 0.72 7.94 -16.02
C ILE A 137 0.23 7.48 -14.65
N CYS A 138 0.60 6.25 -14.27
CA CYS A 138 0.42 5.70 -12.94
C CYS A 138 1.78 5.58 -12.26
N PHE A 139 1.95 6.22 -11.11
CA PHE A 139 3.09 5.98 -10.26
C PHE A 139 2.75 4.90 -9.24
N GLN A 140 3.61 3.90 -9.10
CA GLN A 140 3.41 2.83 -8.13
C GLN A 140 3.44 3.31 -6.68
N GLN A 141 4.09 4.46 -6.42
CA GLN A 141 4.18 5.08 -5.09
C GLN A 141 4.07 6.61 -5.21
N PRO A 142 3.59 7.31 -4.16
CA PRO A 142 3.27 8.74 -4.23
C PRO A 142 4.43 9.66 -3.84
N TYR A 143 5.65 9.15 -3.70
CA TYR A 143 6.77 9.90 -3.13
C TYR A 143 7.63 10.55 -4.21
N ASP A 144 7.44 11.85 -4.45
CA ASP A 144 8.25 12.62 -5.41
C ASP A 144 9.74 12.64 -5.06
N ILE A 145 10.09 12.50 -3.78
CA ILE A 145 11.49 12.47 -3.32
C ILE A 145 12.27 11.25 -3.88
N CYS A 146 11.57 10.17 -4.22
CA CYS A 146 12.18 8.95 -4.76
C CYS A 146 12.40 9.02 -6.28
N ARG A 147 12.04 10.13 -6.94
CA ARG A 147 12.09 10.27 -8.39
C ARG A 147 13.01 11.42 -8.80
N THR A 148 13.60 11.28 -9.99
CA THR A 148 14.34 12.41 -10.62
C THR A 148 13.41 13.59 -10.89
N ASP A 149 13.99 14.79 -11.04
CA ASP A 149 13.23 16.04 -11.25
C ASP A 149 12.32 15.99 -12.47
N THR A 150 12.72 15.30 -13.54
CA THR A 150 11.92 15.16 -14.75
C THR A 150 10.71 14.24 -14.60
N GLN A 151 10.66 13.44 -13.54
CA GLN A 151 9.59 12.48 -13.26
C GLN A 151 8.72 12.89 -12.05
N LYS A 152 8.94 14.06 -11.46
CA LYS A 152 8.13 14.56 -10.36
C LYS A 152 6.70 14.86 -10.79
N SER A 153 5.74 14.55 -9.94
CA SER A 153 4.32 14.65 -10.25
C SER A 153 3.87 16.02 -10.73
N TRP A 154 4.42 17.09 -10.13
CA TRP A 154 4.09 18.47 -10.50
C TRP A 154 4.54 18.84 -11.92
N LEU A 155 5.56 18.18 -12.47
CA LEU A 155 5.98 18.37 -13.86
C LEU A 155 5.19 17.48 -14.80
N VAL A 156 4.97 16.21 -14.40
CA VAL A 156 4.25 15.21 -15.18
C VAL A 156 2.80 15.64 -15.43
N SER A 157 2.12 16.19 -14.42
CA SER A 157 0.73 16.67 -14.53
C SER A 157 0.51 17.76 -15.57
N LYS A 158 1.58 18.39 -16.07
CA LYS A 158 1.51 19.40 -17.14
C LYS A 158 1.42 18.83 -18.55
N TYR A 159 1.67 17.51 -18.72
CA TYR A 159 1.62 16.88 -20.03
C TYR A 159 0.93 15.52 -20.07
N ALA A 160 0.58 14.92 -18.93
CA ALA A 160 -0.18 13.69 -18.83
C ALA A 160 -1.13 13.74 -17.64
N LYS A 161 -2.27 13.05 -17.71
CA LYS A 161 -3.11 12.83 -16.53
C LYS A 161 -2.45 11.80 -15.62
N ILE A 162 -2.35 12.12 -14.33
CA ILE A 162 -1.87 11.16 -13.33
C ILE A 162 -3.07 10.47 -12.72
N PHE A 163 -3.11 9.14 -12.79
CA PHE A 163 -4.03 8.37 -11.96
C PHE A 163 -3.26 7.60 -10.89
N TYR A 164 -3.91 7.37 -9.76
CA TYR A 164 -3.28 6.72 -8.63
C TYR A 164 -4.22 5.71 -7.96
N VAL A 165 -3.65 4.55 -7.69
CA VAL A 165 -4.21 3.48 -6.86
C VAL A 165 -3.26 3.30 -5.69
N ALA A 166 -3.74 3.38 -4.47
CA ALA A 166 -2.88 3.19 -3.30
C ALA A 166 -2.26 1.79 -3.33
N TYR A 167 -0.95 1.69 -3.05
CA TYR A 167 -0.24 0.41 -3.01
C TYR A 167 -0.54 -0.42 -1.75
N TYR A 168 -1.29 0.12 -0.84
CA TYR A 168 -1.70 -0.48 0.43
C TYR A 168 -3.21 -0.31 0.63
N ALA A 169 -3.79 -1.17 1.47
CA ALA A 169 -5.17 -0.99 1.89
C ALA A 169 -5.29 0.23 2.81
N PHE A 170 -6.24 1.13 2.52
CA PHE A 170 -6.48 2.32 3.34
C PHE A 170 -6.89 1.94 4.77
N PHE A 171 -6.36 2.69 5.73
CA PHE A 171 -6.67 2.51 7.13
C PHE A 171 -7.69 3.56 7.62
N SER A 172 -8.91 3.54 7.04
CA SER A 172 -10.00 4.40 7.54
C SER A 172 -10.41 4.07 8.98
N CYS A 173 -9.92 2.94 9.51
CA CYS A 173 -10.20 2.44 10.85
C CYS A 173 -9.12 2.79 11.89
N ASN A 174 -8.08 3.55 11.54
CA ASN A 174 -7.05 3.95 12.49
C ASN A 174 -7.57 5.01 13.49
N GLU A 175 -6.95 5.06 14.66
CA GLU A 175 -7.21 6.12 15.66
C GLU A 175 -6.84 7.50 15.12
N THR A 176 -5.77 7.56 14.34
CA THR A 176 -5.29 8.78 13.68
C THR A 176 -5.19 8.58 12.17
N ASN A 177 -5.16 9.68 11.42
CA ASN A 177 -4.95 9.63 9.99
C ASN A 177 -3.46 9.62 9.60
N PHE A 178 -2.56 9.48 10.56
CA PHE A 178 -1.11 9.61 10.35
C PHE A 178 -0.60 8.78 9.17
N VAL A 179 -0.89 7.49 9.13
CA VAL A 179 -0.45 6.61 8.03
C VAL A 179 -1.05 7.01 6.69
N ASN A 180 -2.36 7.31 6.66
CA ASN A 180 -3.01 7.75 5.43
C ASN A 180 -2.42 9.07 4.93
N ASP A 181 -2.09 10.00 5.85
CA ASP A 181 -1.50 11.29 5.55
C ASP A 181 -0.09 11.16 4.99
N GLU A 182 0.74 10.28 5.57
CA GLU A 182 2.09 9.99 5.07
C GLU A 182 2.07 9.30 3.71
N CYS A 183 1.17 8.32 3.54
CA CYS A 183 1.06 7.56 2.30
C CYS A 183 0.28 8.30 1.19
N THR A 184 -0.28 9.46 1.48
CA THR A 184 -0.93 10.35 0.51
C THR A 184 -0.40 11.78 0.61
N PRO A 185 0.90 12.01 0.36
CA PRO A 185 1.51 13.33 0.54
C PRO A 185 0.81 14.37 -0.35
N LEU A 186 0.40 15.48 0.24
CA LEU A 186 -0.38 16.52 -0.44
C LEU A 186 0.32 17.06 -1.69
N GLY A 187 1.65 17.19 -1.65
CA GLY A 187 2.44 17.66 -2.80
C GLY A 187 2.30 16.76 -4.03
N PHE A 188 2.15 15.46 -3.84
CA PHE A 188 1.85 14.52 -4.93
C PHE A 188 0.36 14.57 -5.30
N MET A 189 -0.51 14.50 -4.31
CA MET A 189 -1.96 14.42 -4.51
C MET A 189 -2.53 15.66 -5.23
N GLN A 190 -1.91 16.82 -5.09
CA GLN A 190 -2.28 18.03 -5.84
C GLN A 190 -2.15 17.86 -7.35
N ASN A 191 -1.38 16.91 -7.82
CA ASN A 191 -1.10 16.66 -9.24
C ASN A 191 -1.85 15.46 -9.81
N VAL A 192 -2.61 14.73 -8.97
CA VAL A 192 -3.40 13.56 -9.36
C VAL A 192 -4.72 14.02 -9.99
N SER A 193 -5.08 13.44 -11.13
CA SER A 193 -6.35 13.68 -11.82
C SER A 193 -7.44 12.69 -11.42
N LEU A 194 -7.07 11.41 -11.24
CA LEU A 194 -7.98 10.32 -10.88
C LEU A 194 -7.40 9.56 -9.70
N PHE A 195 -8.16 9.43 -8.62
CA PHE A 195 -7.78 8.63 -7.47
C PHE A 195 -8.82 7.53 -7.25
N PHE A 196 -8.35 6.28 -7.21
CA PHE A 196 -9.22 5.11 -7.06
C PHE A 196 -9.17 4.57 -5.64
N THR A 197 -10.34 4.39 -5.03
CA THR A 197 -10.51 3.99 -3.62
C THR A 197 -11.22 2.66 -3.48
N GLN A 198 -11.09 2.06 -2.29
CA GLN A 198 -11.58 0.72 -2.01
C GLN A 198 -13.06 0.69 -1.62
N ASN A 199 -13.52 1.69 -0.86
CA ASN A 199 -14.86 1.77 -0.30
C ASN A 199 -15.31 3.22 -0.11
N ASP A 200 -16.57 3.40 0.28
CA ASP A 200 -17.19 4.72 0.48
C ASP A 200 -16.49 5.56 1.56
N ALA A 201 -16.02 4.95 2.63
CA ALA A 201 -15.36 5.67 3.72
C ALA A 201 -14.02 6.24 3.28
N ASP A 202 -13.26 5.47 2.50
CA ASP A 202 -11.99 5.91 1.91
C ASP A 202 -12.22 6.98 0.85
N GLN A 203 -13.29 6.84 0.04
CA GLN A 203 -13.68 7.85 -0.93
C GLN A 203 -13.99 9.18 -0.24
N ALA A 204 -14.84 9.17 0.78
CA ALA A 204 -15.20 10.37 1.54
C ALA A 204 -13.99 11.02 2.23
N TYR A 205 -13.09 10.21 2.81
CA TYR A 205 -11.85 10.70 3.41
C TYR A 205 -10.96 11.40 2.38
N MET A 206 -10.72 10.76 1.23
CA MET A 206 -9.86 11.32 0.19
C MET A 206 -10.47 12.54 -0.48
N GLN A 207 -11.77 12.55 -0.70
CA GLN A 207 -12.47 13.74 -1.23
C GLN A 207 -12.25 14.95 -0.32
N LYS A 208 -12.49 14.79 0.98
CA LYS A 208 -12.27 15.85 1.97
C LYS A 208 -10.82 16.32 2.00
N ARG A 209 -9.86 15.36 2.00
CA ARG A 209 -8.43 15.66 2.00
C ARG A 209 -8.00 16.45 0.76
N MET A 210 -8.57 16.15 -0.40
CA MET A 210 -8.26 16.87 -1.63
C MET A 210 -8.85 18.27 -1.64
N GLU A 211 -10.04 18.46 -1.10
CA GLU A 211 -10.64 19.79 -0.89
C GLU A 211 -9.78 20.64 0.04
N GLU A 212 -9.31 20.09 1.17
CA GLU A 212 -8.38 20.75 2.10
C GLU A 212 -7.04 21.10 1.42
N ALA A 213 -6.56 20.25 0.51
CA ALA A 213 -5.36 20.51 -0.30
C ALA A 213 -5.56 21.53 -1.40
N GLY A 214 -6.80 21.97 -1.65
CA GLY A 214 -7.14 22.89 -2.73
C GLY A 214 -7.12 22.26 -4.12
N ASN A 215 -7.12 20.91 -4.22
CA ASN A 215 -7.27 20.18 -5.48
C ASN A 215 -8.75 19.89 -5.75
N THR A 216 -9.38 20.80 -6.48
CA THR A 216 -10.80 20.68 -6.88
C THR A 216 -11.00 19.93 -8.20
N ASN A 217 -9.91 19.59 -8.90
CA ASN A 217 -9.97 18.95 -10.23
C ASN A 217 -9.79 17.43 -10.16
N ILE A 218 -9.48 16.88 -9.00
CA ILE A 218 -9.35 15.43 -8.82
C ILE A 218 -10.72 14.78 -8.79
N LYS A 219 -10.81 13.62 -9.45
CA LYS A 219 -11.96 12.71 -9.29
C LYS A 219 -11.56 11.57 -8.38
N VAL A 220 -12.22 11.45 -7.25
CA VAL A 220 -12.05 10.35 -6.31
C VAL A 220 -13.17 9.35 -6.54
N VAL A 221 -12.82 8.13 -6.94
CA VAL A 221 -13.77 7.13 -7.44
C VAL A 221 -13.62 5.82 -6.68
N MET A 222 -14.74 5.28 -6.22
CA MET A 222 -14.77 3.96 -5.62
C MET A 222 -14.80 2.88 -6.71
N THR A 223 -13.74 2.07 -6.76
CA THR A 223 -13.61 0.96 -7.73
C THR A 223 -13.28 -0.38 -7.07
N GLY A 224 -13.10 -0.40 -5.77
CA GLY A 224 -12.50 -1.53 -5.07
C GLY A 224 -10.97 -1.50 -5.14
N PHE A 225 -10.34 -2.50 -4.54
CA PHE A 225 -8.88 -2.60 -4.48
C PHE A 225 -8.37 -3.71 -5.39
N PRO A 226 -7.55 -3.40 -6.43
CA PRO A 226 -7.15 -4.38 -7.45
C PRO A 226 -6.45 -5.62 -6.89
N ARG A 227 -5.78 -5.50 -5.76
CA ARG A 227 -5.15 -6.64 -5.08
C ARG A 227 -6.17 -7.72 -4.66
N TYR A 228 -7.42 -7.32 -4.40
CA TYR A 228 -8.48 -8.26 -4.01
C TYR A 228 -9.07 -9.02 -5.19
N ASP A 229 -8.84 -8.57 -6.42
CA ASP A 229 -9.27 -9.30 -7.64
C ASP A 229 -8.56 -10.65 -7.77
N ALA A 230 -7.34 -10.74 -7.25
CA ALA A 230 -6.49 -11.92 -7.33
C ALA A 230 -6.67 -12.90 -6.16
N LEU A 231 -7.62 -12.63 -5.24
CA LEU A 231 -7.88 -13.52 -4.11
C LEU A 231 -8.49 -14.83 -4.62
N PRO A 232 -7.77 -15.95 -4.60
CA PRO A 232 -8.32 -17.24 -5.00
C PRO A 232 -9.36 -17.71 -3.97
N LYS A 233 -10.35 -18.44 -4.45
CA LYS A 233 -11.40 -19.03 -3.60
C LYS A 233 -10.93 -20.25 -2.81
N THR A 234 -9.87 -20.90 -3.29
CA THR A 234 -9.25 -22.08 -2.68
C THR A 234 -7.75 -22.04 -2.93
N TYR A 235 -6.96 -22.52 -1.98
CA TYR A 235 -5.51 -22.63 -2.08
C TYR A 235 -5.08 -24.08 -1.97
N ASP A 236 -4.03 -24.46 -2.72
CA ASP A 236 -3.33 -25.70 -2.55
C ASP A 236 -2.41 -25.59 -1.33
N ASP A 237 -2.40 -26.58 -0.45
CA ASP A 237 -1.52 -26.63 0.72
C ASP A 237 -0.03 -26.57 0.34
N ALA A 238 0.33 -27.05 -0.85
CA ALA A 238 1.70 -26.94 -1.37
C ALA A 238 2.17 -25.47 -1.58
N GLN A 239 1.25 -24.52 -1.66
CA GLN A 239 1.52 -23.09 -1.82
C GLN A 239 1.54 -22.33 -0.50
N THR A 240 1.35 -23.02 0.62
CA THR A 240 1.30 -22.41 1.95
C THR A 240 2.63 -22.51 2.69
N ALA A 241 2.79 -21.71 3.74
CA ALA A 241 3.92 -21.82 4.66
C ALA A 241 3.77 -22.96 5.70
N TRP A 242 2.68 -23.71 5.65
CA TRP A 242 2.44 -24.84 6.54
C TRP A 242 3.33 -26.02 6.13
N ASN A 243 4.57 -26.05 6.58
CA ASN A 243 5.54 -27.11 6.30
C ASN A 243 5.29 -28.40 7.11
N PHE A 244 4.13 -28.51 7.70
CA PHE A 244 3.74 -29.62 8.56
C PHE A 244 2.88 -30.59 7.78
N LYS A 245 2.90 -31.86 8.19
CA LYS A 245 1.95 -32.82 7.65
C LYS A 245 0.53 -32.30 7.96
N TYR A 246 -0.22 -32.00 6.91
CA TYR A 246 -1.55 -31.42 7.06
C TYR A 246 -2.46 -32.39 7.81
N ASP A 247 -2.92 -31.94 8.95
CA ASP A 247 -3.97 -32.60 9.72
C ASP A 247 -5.06 -31.54 9.98
N HIS A 248 -6.22 -31.71 9.36
CA HIS A 248 -7.36 -30.81 9.51
C HIS A 248 -7.87 -30.67 10.96
N SER A 249 -7.39 -31.51 11.88
CA SER A 249 -7.70 -31.40 13.31
C SER A 249 -6.86 -30.33 14.05
N ARG A 250 -5.77 -29.85 13.44
CA ARG A 250 -4.85 -28.90 14.08
C ARG A 250 -5.29 -27.46 13.80
N PHE A 251 -5.15 -26.62 14.83
CA PHE A 251 -5.48 -25.21 14.76
C PHE A 251 -4.33 -24.41 14.12
N ARG A 252 -4.57 -23.76 13.00
CA ARG A 252 -3.58 -22.99 12.25
C ARG A 252 -3.55 -21.53 12.71
N LEU A 253 -2.49 -21.14 13.39
CA LEU A 253 -2.28 -19.82 13.97
C LEU A 253 -1.20 -19.04 13.22
N ILE A 254 -1.50 -17.82 12.83
CA ILE A 254 -0.52 -16.87 12.27
C ILE A 254 -0.27 -15.72 13.25
N TRP A 255 0.99 -15.30 13.32
CA TRP A 255 1.38 -14.09 14.04
C TRP A 255 2.12 -13.11 13.15
N THR A 256 1.59 -11.86 13.06
CA THR A 256 2.14 -10.77 12.25
C THR A 256 2.33 -9.52 13.09
N PRO A 257 3.41 -9.44 13.91
CA PRO A 257 3.64 -8.26 14.75
C PRO A 257 4.08 -7.04 13.92
N ARG A 258 3.82 -5.86 14.46
CA ARG A 258 4.42 -4.63 13.96
C ARG A 258 5.94 -4.67 14.14
N TRP A 259 6.67 -4.17 13.15
CA TRP A 259 8.14 -4.16 13.17
C TRP A 259 8.72 -2.86 13.76
N ASP A 260 8.00 -1.74 13.63
CA ASP A 260 8.48 -0.43 14.06
C ASP A 260 8.16 -0.21 15.55
N THR A 261 9.20 -0.30 16.37
CA THR A 261 9.11 -0.10 17.82
C THR A 261 8.90 1.36 18.20
N SER A 262 9.31 2.30 17.33
CA SER A 262 9.15 3.74 17.58
C SER A 262 7.68 4.17 17.61
N GLU A 263 6.81 3.44 16.91
CA GLU A 263 5.36 3.65 16.91
C GLU A 263 4.67 3.19 18.20
N ARG A 264 5.40 2.52 19.10
CA ARG A 264 4.89 1.96 20.36
C ARG A 264 3.73 0.98 20.19
N ASN A 265 3.71 0.25 19.08
CA ASN A 265 2.69 -0.73 18.73
C ASN A 265 3.29 -2.09 18.35
N CYS A 266 4.52 -2.36 18.73
CA CYS A 266 5.18 -3.63 18.49
C CYS A 266 5.08 -4.52 19.72
N HIS A 267 4.45 -5.70 19.60
CA HIS A 267 4.39 -6.70 20.66
C HIS A 267 5.39 -7.85 20.45
N PHE A 268 6.29 -7.77 19.46
CA PHE A 268 7.25 -8.84 19.21
C PHE A 268 8.07 -9.16 20.46
N PHE A 269 8.67 -8.15 21.08
CA PHE A 269 9.51 -8.34 22.27
C PHE A 269 8.73 -8.77 23.51
N ASP A 270 7.45 -8.40 23.58
CA ASP A 270 6.56 -8.78 24.70
C ASP A 270 6.07 -10.23 24.59
N TYR A 271 5.95 -10.79 23.35
CA TYR A 271 5.22 -12.03 23.09
C TYR A 271 6.03 -13.14 22.40
N LYS A 272 7.21 -12.86 21.85
CA LYS A 272 7.99 -13.85 21.08
C LYS A 272 8.25 -15.17 21.84
N ASP A 273 8.68 -15.07 23.09
CA ASP A 273 8.98 -16.25 23.91
C ASP A 273 7.69 -16.92 24.41
N LYS A 274 6.70 -16.12 24.79
CA LYS A 274 5.41 -16.61 25.29
C LYS A 274 4.61 -17.39 24.22
N LEU A 275 4.66 -16.94 22.95
CA LEU A 275 4.05 -17.67 21.84
C LEU A 275 4.77 -18.98 21.55
N ILE A 276 6.09 -18.99 21.59
CA ILE A 276 6.87 -20.23 21.44
C ILE A 276 6.50 -21.24 22.54
N ASP A 277 6.45 -20.79 23.79
CA ASP A 277 6.11 -21.66 24.92
C ASP A 277 4.65 -22.15 24.82
N TYR A 278 3.72 -21.26 24.48
CA TYR A 278 2.32 -21.63 24.29
C TYR A 278 2.14 -22.67 23.19
N CYS A 279 2.84 -22.54 22.04
CA CYS A 279 2.77 -23.50 20.96
C CYS A 279 3.50 -24.83 21.27
N LYS A 280 4.51 -24.83 22.13
CA LYS A 280 5.14 -26.06 22.62
C LYS A 280 4.24 -26.84 23.58
N ASP A 281 3.49 -26.11 24.42
CA ASP A 281 2.57 -26.69 25.39
C ASP A 281 1.24 -27.17 24.75
N ASN A 282 0.99 -26.78 23.48
CA ASN A 282 -0.23 -27.10 22.73
C ASN A 282 0.16 -27.71 21.37
N ASP A 283 0.34 -29.00 21.33
CA ASP A 283 0.81 -29.74 20.16
C ASP A 283 -0.26 -29.88 19.03
N ASP A 284 -1.49 -29.49 19.30
CA ASP A 284 -2.59 -29.36 18.33
C ASP A 284 -2.60 -28.01 17.57
N ILE A 285 -1.60 -27.16 17.76
CA ILE A 285 -1.44 -25.90 17.02
C ILE A 285 -0.34 -26.05 15.97
N ASP A 286 -0.62 -25.61 14.74
CA ASP A 286 0.38 -25.29 13.74
C ASP A 286 0.57 -23.77 13.73
N PHE A 287 1.81 -23.31 13.89
CA PHE A 287 2.11 -21.90 14.10
C PHE A 287 3.05 -21.33 13.04
N VAL A 288 2.62 -20.25 12.41
CA VAL A 288 3.41 -19.46 11.46
C VAL A 288 3.71 -18.08 12.06
N PHE A 289 4.98 -17.79 12.29
CA PHE A 289 5.45 -16.45 12.53
C PHE A 289 5.77 -15.78 11.18
N ARG A 290 5.08 -14.70 10.86
CA ARG A 290 5.35 -13.92 9.65
C ARG A 290 5.79 -12.51 10.01
N PRO A 291 7.12 -12.27 10.08
CA PRO A 291 7.68 -10.94 10.31
C PRO A 291 7.44 -10.03 9.09
N HIS A 292 7.36 -8.74 9.33
CA HIS A 292 7.50 -7.76 8.26
C HIS A 292 8.89 -7.90 7.61
N PRO A 293 9.05 -7.73 6.28
CA PRO A 293 10.35 -7.86 5.61
C PRO A 293 11.47 -6.99 6.21
N GLN A 294 11.14 -5.85 6.77
CA GLN A 294 12.08 -4.93 7.41
C GLN A 294 12.40 -5.28 8.87
N ALA A 295 11.68 -6.22 9.50
CA ALA A 295 11.74 -6.45 10.94
C ALA A 295 13.14 -6.79 11.43
N PHE A 296 13.69 -7.90 11.01
CA PHE A 296 15.00 -8.37 11.49
C PHE A 296 16.15 -7.40 11.17
N LEU A 297 16.11 -6.77 9.99
CA LEU A 297 17.12 -5.78 9.58
C LEU A 297 17.10 -4.55 10.49
N ASN A 298 15.92 -3.99 10.74
CA ASN A 298 15.80 -2.78 11.57
C ASN A 298 16.11 -3.08 13.05
N TRP A 299 15.62 -4.20 13.57
CA TRP A 299 15.90 -4.59 14.96
C TRP A 299 17.38 -4.91 15.21
N ALA A 300 18.06 -5.48 14.23
CA ALA A 300 19.51 -5.68 14.30
C ALA A 300 20.26 -4.34 14.23
N ALA A 301 19.87 -3.45 13.31
CA ALA A 301 20.47 -2.12 13.15
C ALA A 301 20.27 -1.21 14.38
N SER A 302 19.10 -1.29 15.04
CA SER A 302 18.82 -0.57 16.29
C SER A 302 19.46 -1.21 17.54
N GLY A 303 19.95 -2.44 17.42
CA GLY A 303 20.48 -3.22 18.55
C GLY A 303 19.40 -3.82 19.46
N GLU A 304 18.10 -3.68 19.12
CA GLU A 304 16.99 -4.25 19.91
C GLU A 304 16.94 -5.78 19.79
N PHE A 305 17.37 -6.35 18.67
CA PHE A 305 17.45 -7.79 18.43
C PHE A 305 18.73 -8.12 17.65
N PRO A 306 19.86 -8.30 18.33
CA PRO A 306 21.13 -8.59 17.69
C PRO A 306 21.07 -9.85 16.80
N GLU A 307 21.83 -9.86 15.73
CA GLU A 307 21.83 -10.96 14.75
C GLU A 307 22.02 -12.35 15.39
N SER A 308 22.89 -12.44 16.41
CA SER A 308 23.12 -13.69 17.15
C SER A 308 21.89 -14.17 17.93
N GLU A 309 21.04 -13.26 18.39
CA GLU A 309 19.76 -13.59 19.04
C GLU A 309 18.71 -13.97 17.99
N ALA A 310 18.67 -13.26 16.87
CA ALA A 310 17.79 -13.56 15.75
C ALA A 310 18.07 -14.96 15.18
N GLU A 311 19.32 -15.35 15.04
CA GLU A 311 19.69 -16.70 14.56
C GLU A 311 19.29 -17.79 15.56
N ARG A 312 19.47 -17.56 16.86
CA ARG A 312 18.95 -18.49 17.89
C ARG A 312 17.42 -18.62 17.81
N PHE A 313 16.74 -17.50 17.66
CA PHE A 313 15.27 -17.49 17.51
C PHE A 313 14.83 -18.28 16.27
N LYS A 314 15.44 -18.05 15.10
CA LYS A 314 15.17 -18.80 13.88
C LYS A 314 15.44 -20.29 14.04
N THR A 315 16.50 -20.66 14.78
CA THR A 315 16.86 -22.06 15.05
C THR A 315 15.75 -22.78 15.83
N ILE A 316 15.07 -22.12 16.78
CA ILE A 316 13.96 -22.71 17.53
C ILE A 316 12.83 -23.11 16.56
N TYR A 317 12.48 -22.25 15.61
CA TYR A 317 11.47 -22.55 14.61
C TYR A 317 11.91 -23.66 13.65
N ALA A 318 13.15 -23.63 13.18
CA ALA A 318 13.69 -24.64 12.27
C ALA A 318 13.73 -26.07 12.88
N GLN A 319 13.82 -26.15 14.21
CA GLN A 319 13.83 -27.41 14.96
C GLN A 319 12.44 -27.83 15.46
N SER A 320 11.45 -27.00 15.27
CA SER A 320 10.09 -27.30 15.74
C SER A 320 9.32 -28.17 14.75
N ALA A 321 8.47 -29.05 15.29
CA ALA A 321 7.59 -29.88 14.50
C ALA A 321 6.29 -29.17 14.07
N ASN A 322 5.94 -28.04 14.74
CA ASN A 322 4.67 -27.34 14.56
C ASN A 322 4.81 -25.81 14.47
N MET A 323 6.03 -25.30 14.32
CA MET A 323 6.27 -23.86 14.16
C MET A 323 7.17 -23.57 12.96
N THR A 324 6.88 -22.52 12.19
CA THR A 324 7.74 -22.06 11.09
C THR A 324 7.77 -20.55 10.98
N ILE A 325 8.80 -20.01 10.30
CA ILE A 325 8.88 -18.58 9.94
C ILE A 325 8.59 -18.47 8.45
N ASP A 326 7.60 -17.66 8.11
CA ASP A 326 7.26 -17.34 6.71
C ASP A 326 7.83 -15.99 6.32
N THR A 327 8.80 -15.99 5.40
CA THR A 327 9.38 -14.79 4.78
C THR A 327 9.10 -14.74 3.27
N SER A 328 8.19 -15.59 2.78
CA SER A 328 7.84 -15.65 1.36
C SER A 328 7.21 -14.35 0.86
N GLY A 329 7.36 -14.07 -0.43
CA GLY A 329 6.67 -12.95 -1.08
C GLY A 329 5.17 -13.19 -1.23
N GLU A 330 4.75 -14.45 -1.35
CA GLU A 330 3.35 -14.86 -1.49
C GLU A 330 2.81 -15.40 -0.16
N PHE A 331 1.87 -14.69 0.43
CA PHE A 331 1.33 -15.01 1.76
C PHE A 331 -0.17 -15.35 1.77
N LEU A 332 -0.89 -15.02 0.71
CA LEU A 332 -2.34 -15.22 0.66
C LEU A 332 -2.74 -16.69 0.84
N PRO A 333 -2.06 -17.69 0.24
CA PRO A 333 -2.39 -19.10 0.49
C PRO A 333 -2.33 -19.45 1.97
N THR A 334 -1.31 -18.98 2.68
CA THR A 334 -1.16 -19.23 4.13
C THR A 334 -2.28 -18.56 4.92
N PHE A 335 -2.68 -17.31 4.54
CA PHE A 335 -3.76 -16.59 5.22
C PHE A 335 -5.11 -17.27 5.05
N TYR A 336 -5.43 -17.70 3.83
CA TYR A 336 -6.74 -18.32 3.54
C TYR A 336 -6.91 -19.72 4.11
N THR A 337 -5.83 -20.34 4.56
CA THR A 337 -5.82 -21.66 5.20
C THR A 337 -5.56 -21.61 6.70
N ALA A 338 -5.45 -20.42 7.28
CA ALA A 338 -5.28 -20.22 8.73
C ALA A 338 -6.62 -20.06 9.44
N ASP A 339 -6.71 -20.51 10.68
CA ASP A 339 -7.90 -20.39 11.52
C ASP A 339 -7.96 -19.09 12.31
N CYS A 340 -6.79 -18.50 12.63
CA CYS A 340 -6.70 -17.29 13.41
C CYS A 340 -5.41 -16.50 13.12
N MET A 341 -5.51 -15.17 13.18
CA MET A 341 -4.34 -14.29 13.17
C MET A 341 -4.21 -13.55 14.50
N ILE A 342 -2.99 -13.51 15.05
CA ILE A 342 -2.59 -12.53 16.08
C ILE A 342 -1.83 -11.43 15.35
N SER A 343 -2.18 -10.17 15.58
CA SER A 343 -1.51 -9.05 14.91
C SER A 343 -1.55 -7.77 15.73
N ASP A 344 -0.55 -6.94 15.49
CA ASP A 344 -0.58 -5.51 15.74
C ASP A 344 -1.13 -4.79 14.50
N THR A 345 -1.02 -3.46 14.42
CA THR A 345 -1.38 -2.73 13.20
C THR A 345 -0.42 -3.08 12.06
N SER A 346 -0.96 -3.76 11.07
CA SER A 346 -0.20 -4.21 9.90
C SER A 346 -1.02 -4.04 8.62
N SER A 347 -0.34 -3.76 7.51
CA SER A 347 -0.96 -3.63 6.19
C SER A 347 -1.59 -4.91 5.66
N VAL A 348 -1.24 -6.07 6.23
CA VAL A 348 -1.79 -7.39 5.83
C VAL A 348 -3.06 -7.78 6.60
N VAL A 349 -3.43 -7.01 7.63
CA VAL A 349 -4.64 -7.27 8.42
C VAL A 349 -5.91 -7.20 7.57
N PRO A 350 -6.08 -6.23 6.64
CA PRO A 350 -7.25 -6.21 5.75
C PRO A 350 -7.37 -7.45 4.87
N GLU A 351 -6.24 -7.95 4.32
CA GLU A 351 -6.25 -9.17 3.51
C GLU A 351 -6.65 -10.41 4.33
N PHE A 352 -6.17 -10.49 5.57
CA PHE A 352 -6.60 -11.59 6.44
C PHE A 352 -8.06 -11.45 6.85
N PHE A 353 -8.55 -10.24 7.09
CA PHE A 353 -9.96 -10.00 7.44
C PHE A 353 -10.92 -10.53 6.37
N LEU A 354 -10.52 -10.46 5.10
CA LEU A 354 -11.29 -10.99 3.96
C LEU A 354 -11.49 -12.50 3.99
N THR A 355 -10.67 -13.25 4.74
CA THR A 355 -10.88 -14.68 4.95
C THR A 355 -12.14 -14.97 5.77
N GLY A 356 -12.63 -14.00 6.53
CA GLY A 356 -13.71 -14.16 7.51
C GLY A 356 -13.26 -14.78 8.83
N ASN A 357 -11.98 -15.15 8.94
CA ASN A 357 -11.42 -15.77 10.14
C ASN A 357 -11.08 -14.75 11.24
N PRO A 358 -11.02 -15.16 12.51
CA PRO A 358 -10.82 -14.28 13.63
C PRO A 358 -9.42 -13.64 13.65
N ILE A 359 -9.39 -12.36 14.03
CA ILE A 359 -8.17 -11.61 14.30
C ILE A 359 -8.16 -11.26 15.79
N ILE A 360 -7.09 -11.66 16.49
CA ILE A 360 -6.76 -11.17 17.82
C ILE A 360 -5.83 -9.98 17.64
N TYR A 361 -6.38 -8.78 17.80
CA TYR A 361 -5.62 -7.55 17.69
C TYR A 361 -5.00 -7.20 19.02
N CYS A 362 -3.67 -7.11 19.06
CA CYS A 362 -2.90 -6.74 20.23
C CYS A 362 -2.85 -5.21 20.33
N HIS A 363 -3.60 -4.66 21.29
CA HIS A 363 -3.67 -3.22 21.47
C HIS A 363 -2.66 -2.76 22.53
N LYS A 364 -1.96 -1.66 22.25
CA LYS A 364 -1.01 -1.04 23.19
C LYS A 364 -1.38 0.41 23.42
N LYS A 365 -1.72 0.74 24.67
CA LYS A 365 -2.09 2.10 25.04
C LYS A 365 -0.95 3.09 24.77
N GLY A 366 -1.27 4.20 24.10
CA GLY A 366 -0.30 5.23 23.76
C GLY A 366 0.51 4.93 22.50
N SER A 367 0.09 3.94 21.72
CA SER A 367 0.55 3.74 20.34
C SER A 367 0.21 4.96 19.48
N ILE A 368 1.11 5.32 18.57
CA ILE A 368 0.86 6.39 17.60
C ILE A 368 0.27 5.87 16.29
N ASN A 369 0.30 4.56 16.07
CA ASN A 369 -0.24 3.89 14.90
C ASN A 369 -1.02 2.65 15.33
N SER A 370 -2.31 2.80 15.68
CA SER A 370 -3.19 1.71 16.05
C SER A 370 -4.55 1.81 15.38
N PHE A 371 -5.21 0.67 15.24
CA PHE A 371 -6.62 0.65 14.89
C PHE A 371 -7.46 1.20 16.04
N ALA A 372 -8.53 1.91 15.70
CA ALA A 372 -9.52 2.36 16.65
C ALA A 372 -10.50 1.23 16.95
N LYS A 373 -10.77 0.99 18.20
CA LYS A 373 -11.77 0.01 18.63
C LYS A 373 -13.15 0.42 18.14
N ASP A 374 -13.89 -0.55 17.62
CA ASP A 374 -15.27 -0.38 17.15
C ASP A 374 -15.43 0.64 15.99
N LYS A 375 -14.37 0.89 15.23
CA LYS A 375 -14.39 1.77 14.06
C LYS A 375 -14.31 0.98 12.76
N GLY A 376 -15.35 1.03 11.95
CA GLY A 376 -15.37 0.33 10.67
C GLY A 376 -15.30 -1.19 10.85
N TYR A 377 -14.43 -1.87 10.10
CA TYR A 377 -14.31 -3.33 10.18
C TYR A 377 -13.59 -3.84 11.45
N THR A 378 -12.96 -2.97 12.23
CA THR A 378 -12.28 -3.38 13.47
C THR A 378 -13.24 -3.82 14.59
N SER A 379 -14.54 -3.51 14.48
CA SER A 379 -15.57 -4.09 15.34
C SER A 379 -15.72 -5.61 15.18
N GLY A 380 -15.12 -6.18 14.14
CA GLY A 380 -15.01 -7.64 13.95
C GLY A 380 -13.77 -8.28 14.59
N PHE A 381 -12.91 -7.51 15.27
CA PHE A 381 -11.71 -8.01 15.92
C PHE A 381 -11.96 -8.44 17.36
N TYR A 382 -11.18 -9.40 17.83
CA TYR A 382 -10.98 -9.69 19.24
C TYR A 382 -9.83 -8.84 19.77
N TRP A 383 -10.09 -8.02 20.78
CA TRP A 383 -9.12 -7.06 21.32
C TRP A 383 -8.42 -7.64 22.54
N ALA A 384 -7.09 -7.65 22.54
CA ALA A 384 -6.24 -8.09 23.62
C ALA A 384 -5.39 -6.93 24.13
N GLU A 385 -5.49 -6.60 25.41
CA GLU A 385 -4.70 -5.56 26.05
C GLU A 385 -3.41 -6.12 26.70
N ASN A 386 -3.33 -7.43 26.83
CA ASN A 386 -2.22 -8.14 27.46
C ASN A 386 -2.19 -9.61 27.05
N TRP A 387 -1.12 -10.32 27.44
CA TRP A 387 -0.94 -11.72 27.11
C TRP A 387 -2.06 -12.64 27.65
N SER A 388 -2.58 -12.37 28.85
CA SER A 388 -3.69 -13.18 29.41
C SER A 388 -4.95 -13.12 28.56
N ASP A 389 -5.21 -11.95 27.94
CA ASP A 389 -6.33 -11.81 27.01
C ASP A 389 -6.10 -12.60 25.72
N VAL A 390 -4.86 -12.58 25.19
CA VAL A 390 -4.49 -13.40 24.02
C VAL A 390 -4.77 -14.87 24.28
N VAL A 391 -4.30 -15.42 25.41
CA VAL A 391 -4.49 -16.82 25.76
C VAL A 391 -5.98 -17.17 25.88
N LYS A 392 -6.77 -16.37 26.62
CA LYS A 392 -8.22 -16.59 26.76
C LYS A 392 -8.94 -16.61 25.42
N LEU A 393 -8.57 -15.70 24.51
CA LEU A 393 -9.17 -15.59 23.18
C LEU A 393 -8.77 -16.78 22.32
N LEU A 394 -7.51 -17.22 22.35
CA LEU A 394 -7.05 -18.40 21.65
C LEU A 394 -7.80 -19.66 22.13
N ASP A 395 -7.89 -19.88 23.45
CA ASP A 395 -8.59 -21.03 24.02
C ASP A 395 -10.08 -21.05 23.62
N MET A 396 -10.72 -19.88 23.62
CA MET A 396 -12.10 -19.71 23.16
C MET A 396 -12.22 -20.12 21.67
N LEU A 397 -11.37 -19.60 20.80
CA LEU A 397 -11.43 -19.83 19.37
C LEU A 397 -11.09 -21.30 19.03
N ARG A 398 -10.08 -21.87 19.67
CA ARG A 398 -9.72 -23.30 19.54
C ARG A 398 -10.86 -24.23 19.98
N SER A 399 -11.67 -23.80 20.93
CA SER A 399 -12.89 -24.57 21.31
C SER A 399 -14.03 -24.47 20.29
N GLY A 400 -13.82 -23.80 19.14
CA GLY A 400 -14.81 -23.59 18.10
C GLY A 400 -15.80 -22.45 18.39
N LYS A 401 -15.57 -21.66 19.43
CA LYS A 401 -16.44 -20.51 19.80
C LYS A 401 -15.95 -19.24 19.13
N ASP A 402 -16.72 -18.75 18.16
CA ASP A 402 -16.44 -17.53 17.42
C ASP A 402 -17.68 -16.61 17.34
N PRO A 403 -18.01 -15.91 18.43
CA PRO A 403 -19.22 -15.07 18.49
C PRO A 403 -19.24 -13.90 17.49
N LEU A 404 -18.08 -13.47 16.96
CA LEU A 404 -18.00 -12.37 16.01
C LEU A 404 -18.03 -12.84 14.53
N ARG A 405 -18.19 -14.12 14.25
CA ARG A 405 -18.16 -14.68 12.89
C ARG A 405 -19.16 -14.00 11.95
N THR A 406 -20.41 -13.92 12.36
CA THR A 406 -21.48 -13.29 11.55
C THR A 406 -21.22 -11.79 11.39
N VAL A 407 -20.76 -11.13 12.46
CA VAL A 407 -20.40 -9.69 12.42
C VAL A 407 -19.30 -9.45 11.37
N ARG A 408 -18.24 -10.28 11.35
CA ARG A 408 -17.17 -10.15 10.35
C ARG A 408 -17.69 -10.31 8.93
N GLN A 409 -18.56 -11.29 8.68
CA GLN A 409 -19.14 -11.50 7.34
C GLN A 409 -19.94 -10.29 6.84
N GLU A 410 -20.68 -9.62 7.72
CA GLU A 410 -21.42 -8.40 7.39
C GLU A 410 -20.47 -7.22 7.14
N LEU A 411 -19.40 -7.09 7.98
CA LEU A 411 -18.40 -6.05 7.81
C LEU A 411 -17.59 -6.21 6.53
N ILE A 412 -17.27 -7.43 6.11
CA ILE A 412 -16.63 -7.70 4.83
C ILE A 412 -17.49 -7.15 3.69
N LYS A 413 -18.76 -7.48 3.66
CA LYS A 413 -19.69 -6.97 2.63
C LYS A 413 -19.78 -5.45 2.62
N LYS A 414 -19.70 -4.82 3.78
CA LYS A 414 -19.84 -3.38 3.94
C LYS A 414 -18.58 -2.58 3.58
N TYR A 415 -17.40 -3.08 3.97
CA TYR A 415 -16.16 -2.30 3.88
C TYR A 415 -15.20 -2.75 2.79
N PHE A 416 -15.40 -3.95 2.21
CA PHE A 416 -14.54 -4.49 1.17
C PHE A 416 -15.35 -4.65 -0.12
N TYR A 417 -15.43 -3.56 -0.86
CA TYR A 417 -16.12 -3.58 -2.15
C TYR A 417 -15.25 -4.31 -3.18
N ILE A 418 -15.77 -5.42 -3.69
CA ILE A 418 -15.16 -6.19 -4.78
C ILE A 418 -16.20 -6.21 -5.91
N PRO A 419 -16.00 -5.41 -6.98
CA PRO A 419 -16.93 -5.39 -8.10
C PRO A 419 -16.93 -6.73 -8.83
N GLU A 420 -18.06 -7.11 -9.43
CA GLU A 420 -18.23 -8.39 -10.13
C GLU A 420 -17.20 -8.58 -11.26
N GLN A 421 -16.90 -7.52 -11.99
CA GLN A 421 -15.90 -7.51 -13.05
C GLN A 421 -14.45 -7.37 -12.55
N GLY A 422 -14.23 -7.20 -11.25
CA GLY A 422 -12.96 -6.87 -10.62
C GLY A 422 -12.63 -5.37 -10.65
N ALA A 423 -11.85 -4.93 -9.67
CA ALA A 423 -11.43 -3.53 -9.53
C ALA A 423 -10.54 -3.07 -10.70
N GLY A 424 -9.66 -3.95 -11.20
CA GLY A 424 -8.82 -3.66 -12.37
C GLY A 424 -9.63 -3.31 -13.61
N ASN A 425 -10.69 -4.07 -13.90
CA ASN A 425 -11.61 -3.76 -15.01
C ASN A 425 -12.43 -2.49 -14.74
N ALA A 426 -12.90 -2.28 -13.51
CA ALA A 426 -13.64 -1.08 -13.15
C ALA A 426 -12.78 0.19 -13.36
N ILE A 427 -11.52 0.15 -12.95
CA ILE A 427 -10.55 1.25 -13.18
C ILE A 427 -10.31 1.47 -14.67
N LYS A 428 -10.10 0.39 -15.45
CA LYS A 428 -9.92 0.48 -16.91
C LYS A 428 -11.11 1.15 -17.58
N GLU A 429 -12.33 0.74 -17.26
CA GLU A 429 -13.53 1.34 -17.83
C GLU A 429 -13.66 2.83 -17.45
N TYR A 430 -13.32 3.19 -16.23
CA TYR A 430 -13.33 4.57 -15.79
C TYR A 430 -12.32 5.43 -16.55
N ILE A 431 -11.07 4.95 -16.72
CA ILE A 431 -10.04 5.64 -17.51
C ILE A 431 -10.52 5.81 -18.96
N LYS A 432 -11.18 4.79 -19.52
CA LYS A 432 -11.74 4.84 -20.87
C LYS A 432 -12.85 5.90 -21.01
N GLN A 433 -13.76 5.97 -20.05
CA GLN A 433 -14.82 7.00 -20.01
C GLN A 433 -14.23 8.41 -19.83
N ASP A 434 -13.20 8.57 -18.97
CA ASP A 434 -12.48 9.82 -18.81
C ASP A 434 -11.78 10.27 -20.12
N ALA A 435 -11.22 9.33 -20.87
CA ALA A 435 -10.60 9.62 -22.17
C ALA A 435 -11.63 10.15 -23.19
N PHE A 436 -12.84 9.62 -23.21
CA PHE A 436 -13.94 10.12 -24.04
C PHE A 436 -14.53 11.45 -23.54
N GLY A 437 -14.22 11.86 -22.31
CA GLY A 437 -14.80 13.06 -21.70
C GLY A 437 -16.26 12.89 -21.25
N ASN A 438 -16.67 11.65 -20.95
CA ASN A 438 -18.03 11.27 -20.54
C ASN A 438 -18.22 11.29 -19.00
N LEU A 439 -17.32 11.95 -18.28
CA LEU A 439 -17.33 12.01 -16.80
C LEU A 439 -17.51 13.42 -16.29
#